data_fc26c0488e9602aaa7cb5b3208bd697f
#
_entry.id   fc26c0488e9602aaa7cb5b3208bd697f
#
_cell.length_a   1.000
_cell.length_b   1.000
_cell.length_c   1.000
_cell.angle_alpha   90.00
_cell.angle_beta   90.00
_cell.angle_gamma   90.00
#
_symmetry.space_group_name_H-M   'P 1'
#
loop_
_entity.id
_entity.type
_entity.pdbx_description
1 polymer ?
#
loop_
_entity_poly.entity_id
_entity_poly.type
_entity_poly.pdbx_seq_one_letter_code
_entity_poly.pdbx_strand_id
1 'polypeptide(L)'
;MIIKNREEITSHGDLRGRKIVADILEAGLAAVDPYPNTRRLVRVENGKLFIGGCPEMDLSGYGDEIIDLSGAGDIYVIGAGKTVQRQAKALEDLLGNRLTAGAVTIKRGEEVLLKKIEVTEGAHPVPDEKSVEGTRKIAEIARRAKKGDVVFALFSSGSSSLFALPLKGYPLEEMRAVYKLAIQYGDQSIIWRVMKYFSAVNSGRIVMMIHPARVVNLLMSIKGYEPWQGRIPEGGDWIPSWPPGPRRLADAAEEMKTEPWWEELPWSMRTALERHDPKCEVPSLEDFRRVQASYWQPVNNRRMMEAARAKAEECGFHGVILGNWMMVESSDAAEVMIGIARECLRHETPFKPPVALISGGEMTVPVGTATGIGGRNQEFVLTAAMRISEMGEKGIVIGSVDSDGTDGPGTQLVSGPGSALRTLAGGVVDGKTLADAQAMGIDLGVELKNHNSTPVLASLKSGVYTGNTGIVGGDLRVVLIPNSNFQIPNPK
;
A
#
# COMPACT_ATOMS: atom_id res chain seq x y z
N MET A 1 1.88 11.11 -16.24
CA MET A 1 0.51 10.57 -16.26
C MET A 1 0.61 9.13 -15.77
N ILE A 2 -0.12 8.82 -14.70
CA ILE A 2 -0.09 7.49 -14.05
C ILE A 2 -1.07 6.54 -14.77
N ILE A 3 -2.27 7.01 -15.10
CA ILE A 3 -3.26 6.25 -15.89
C ILE A 3 -2.84 6.25 -17.35
N LYS A 4 -2.27 5.13 -17.81
CA LYS A 4 -1.65 5.00 -19.14
C LYS A 4 -2.65 4.86 -20.29
N ASN A 5 -3.85 4.34 -20.02
CA ASN A 5 -4.91 4.17 -21.02
C ASN A 5 -6.08 5.15 -20.84
N ARG A 6 -5.78 6.35 -20.39
CA ARG A 6 -6.79 7.39 -20.11
C ARG A 6 -7.74 7.64 -21.31
N GLU A 7 -7.19 7.74 -22.53
CA GLU A 7 -8.00 7.96 -23.72
C GLU A 7 -9.01 6.82 -23.96
N GLU A 8 -8.61 5.58 -23.70
CA GLU A 8 -9.47 4.40 -23.84
C GLU A 8 -10.66 4.45 -22.88
N ILE A 9 -10.42 4.63 -21.58
CA ILE A 9 -11.46 4.63 -20.55
C ILE A 9 -12.40 5.84 -20.63
N THR A 10 -12.03 6.90 -21.35
CA THR A 10 -12.82 8.12 -21.52
C THR A 10 -13.42 8.27 -22.94
N SER A 11 -13.33 7.25 -23.80
CA SER A 11 -13.79 7.30 -25.20
C SER A 11 -15.23 6.89 -25.41
N HIS A 12 -15.93 6.41 -24.37
CA HIS A 12 -17.30 5.87 -24.45
C HIS A 12 -18.09 6.17 -23.17
N GLY A 13 -19.36 5.76 -23.15
CA GLY A 13 -20.22 5.99 -21.99
C GLY A 13 -20.54 7.48 -21.76
N ASP A 14 -20.46 7.94 -20.54
CA ASP A 14 -20.48 9.35 -20.19
C ASP A 14 -19.07 9.95 -20.32
N LEU A 15 -18.76 10.42 -21.54
CA LEU A 15 -17.43 10.95 -21.90
C LEU A 15 -16.92 12.00 -20.91
N ARG A 16 -17.81 12.86 -20.42
CA ARG A 16 -17.47 13.97 -19.56
C ARG A 16 -17.26 13.52 -18.13
N GLY A 17 -18.19 12.76 -17.59
CA GLY A 17 -18.10 12.22 -16.24
C GLY A 17 -16.88 11.30 -16.08
N ARG A 18 -16.62 10.43 -17.06
CA ARG A 18 -15.42 9.56 -17.06
C ARG A 18 -14.11 10.35 -17.09
N LYS A 19 -14.05 11.44 -17.84
CA LYS A 19 -12.88 12.33 -17.86
C LYS A 19 -12.63 12.96 -16.49
N ILE A 20 -13.70 13.47 -15.84
CA ILE A 20 -13.58 14.05 -14.49
C ILE A 20 -13.16 13.01 -13.46
N VAL A 21 -13.76 11.81 -13.48
CA VAL A 21 -13.37 10.73 -12.58
C VAL A 21 -11.90 10.37 -12.81
N ALA A 22 -11.46 10.24 -14.06
CA ALA A 22 -10.05 9.97 -14.37
C ALA A 22 -9.11 11.08 -13.87
N ASP A 23 -9.52 12.37 -13.97
CA ASP A 23 -8.75 13.51 -13.45
C ASP A 23 -8.64 13.44 -11.91
N ILE A 24 -9.72 13.10 -11.23
CA ILE A 24 -9.74 12.96 -9.76
C ILE A 24 -8.86 11.79 -9.31
N LEU A 25 -8.96 10.63 -9.96
CA LEU A 25 -8.12 9.47 -9.66
C LEU A 25 -6.63 9.78 -9.90
N GLU A 26 -6.29 10.39 -11.03
CA GLU A 26 -4.91 10.78 -11.37
C GLU A 26 -4.33 11.76 -10.33
N ALA A 27 -5.11 12.75 -9.90
CA ALA A 27 -4.69 13.73 -8.90
C ALA A 27 -4.45 13.07 -7.53
N GLY A 28 -5.33 12.16 -7.12
CA GLY A 28 -5.16 11.41 -5.89
C GLY A 28 -3.90 10.54 -5.90
N LEU A 29 -3.70 9.76 -6.97
CA LEU A 29 -2.52 8.91 -7.13
C LEU A 29 -1.22 9.73 -7.17
N ALA A 30 -1.20 10.85 -7.90
CA ALA A 30 -0.02 11.71 -8.01
C ALA A 30 0.39 12.34 -6.67
N ALA A 31 -0.59 12.67 -5.82
CA ALA A 31 -0.33 13.30 -4.52
C ALA A 31 0.43 12.39 -3.55
N VAL A 32 0.38 11.08 -3.76
CA VAL A 32 1.01 10.09 -2.91
C VAL A 32 2.21 9.39 -3.57
N ASP A 33 2.79 9.99 -4.60
CA ASP A 33 4.05 9.53 -5.19
C ASP A 33 5.17 9.62 -4.15
N PRO A 34 5.85 8.50 -3.84
CA PRO A 34 6.92 8.47 -2.84
C PRO A 34 8.10 9.39 -3.15
N TYR A 35 8.44 9.55 -4.43
CA TYR A 35 9.61 10.33 -4.84
C TYR A 35 9.50 11.83 -4.44
N PRO A 36 8.50 12.61 -4.90
CA PRO A 36 8.39 14.02 -4.52
C PRO A 36 8.09 14.21 -3.02
N ASN A 37 7.35 13.28 -2.40
CA ASN A 37 7.06 13.39 -0.96
C ASN A 37 8.30 13.13 -0.10
N THR A 38 9.17 12.21 -0.47
CA THR A 38 10.48 12.02 0.19
C THR A 38 11.36 13.27 0.02
N ARG A 39 11.36 13.88 -1.19
CA ARG A 39 12.10 15.12 -1.46
C ARG A 39 11.56 16.33 -0.70
N ARG A 40 10.27 16.36 -0.38
CA ARG A 40 9.65 17.39 0.44
C ARG A 40 10.07 17.27 1.90
N LEU A 41 10.12 16.04 2.41
CA LEU A 41 10.48 15.73 3.79
C LEU A 41 11.98 15.86 4.06
N VAL A 42 12.81 15.36 3.12
CA VAL A 42 14.26 15.31 3.28
C VAL A 42 14.93 16.28 2.31
N ARG A 43 15.70 17.22 2.82
CA ARG A 43 16.37 18.28 2.06
C ARG A 43 17.83 18.40 2.45
N VAL A 44 18.67 18.81 1.51
CA VAL A 44 20.07 19.19 1.76
C VAL A 44 20.25 20.66 1.44
N GLU A 45 20.54 21.47 2.43
CA GLU A 45 20.68 22.91 2.33
C GLU A 45 21.95 23.36 3.08
N ASN A 46 22.82 24.13 2.46
CA ASN A 46 24.02 24.71 3.08
C ASN A 46 24.90 23.68 3.82
N GLY A 47 25.08 22.48 3.27
CA GLY A 47 25.86 21.40 3.88
C GLY A 47 25.18 20.69 5.06
N LYS A 48 23.92 20.96 5.30
CA LYS A 48 23.11 20.30 6.35
C LYS A 48 22.00 19.46 5.71
N LEU A 49 21.70 18.35 6.34
CA LEU A 49 20.55 17.50 6.03
C LEU A 49 19.40 17.89 6.96
N PHE A 50 18.30 18.30 6.38
CA PHE A 50 17.05 18.61 7.06
C PHE A 50 16.05 17.49 6.85
N ILE A 51 15.43 17.00 7.91
CA ILE A 51 14.32 16.04 7.89
C ILE A 51 13.18 16.65 8.67
N GLY A 52 12.07 16.97 8.00
CA GLY A 52 10.95 17.67 8.62
C GLY A 52 10.42 18.83 7.79
N GLY A 53 9.84 19.83 8.44
CA GLY A 53 9.06 20.88 7.82
C GLY A 53 7.70 20.42 7.32
N CYS A 54 7.31 19.19 7.70
CA CYS A 54 6.05 18.54 7.37
C CYS A 54 5.53 17.84 8.63
N PRO A 55 4.91 18.57 9.56
CA PRO A 55 4.45 17.99 10.84
C PRO A 55 3.54 16.79 10.68
N GLU A 56 2.75 16.78 9.61
CA GLU A 56 1.86 15.68 9.26
C GLU A 56 2.57 14.38 8.88
N MET A 57 3.88 14.42 8.71
CA MET A 57 4.71 13.26 8.38
C MET A 57 5.52 12.72 9.57
N ASP A 58 5.58 13.47 10.69
CA ASP A 58 6.34 13.10 11.88
C ASP A 58 5.53 12.15 12.76
N LEU A 59 5.85 10.85 12.69
CA LEU A 59 5.22 9.82 13.51
C LEU A 59 5.79 9.74 14.93
N SER A 60 7.00 10.22 15.14
CA SER A 60 7.66 10.21 16.45
C SER A 60 7.26 11.39 17.33
N GLY A 61 6.77 12.48 16.72
CA GLY A 61 6.44 13.73 17.39
C GLY A 61 7.65 14.48 17.95
N TYR A 62 8.88 14.13 17.52
CA TYR A 62 10.12 14.79 17.97
C TYR A 62 10.39 16.12 17.26
N GLY A 63 9.68 16.42 16.17
CA GLY A 63 9.92 17.61 15.35
C GLY A 63 11.08 17.45 14.37
N ASP A 64 11.44 18.56 13.75
CA ASP A 64 12.44 18.60 12.67
C ASP A 64 13.83 18.19 13.17
N GLU A 65 14.55 17.43 12.33
CA GLU A 65 15.93 17.05 12.57
C GLU A 65 16.87 17.82 11.65
N ILE A 66 17.99 18.29 12.20
CA ILE A 66 19.07 18.90 11.43
C ILE A 66 20.36 18.14 11.71
N ILE A 67 20.99 17.62 10.67
CA ILE A 67 22.24 16.89 10.73
C ILE A 67 23.30 17.66 9.93
N ASP A 68 24.37 18.08 10.59
CA ASP A 68 25.51 18.72 9.93
C ASP A 68 26.31 17.66 9.15
N LEU A 69 26.31 17.79 7.82
CA LEU A 69 26.98 16.85 6.94
C LEU A 69 28.52 17.03 6.91
N SER A 70 29.06 18.12 7.44
CA SER A 70 30.52 18.32 7.52
C SER A 70 31.16 17.45 8.61
N GLY A 71 30.40 17.14 9.67
CA GLY A 71 30.82 16.24 10.75
C GLY A 71 30.16 14.87 10.73
N ALA A 72 29.27 14.60 9.76
CA ALA A 72 28.63 13.29 9.63
C ALA A 72 29.62 12.25 9.10
N GLY A 73 29.49 11.02 9.57
CA GLY A 73 30.16 9.86 9.03
C GLY A 73 29.54 9.42 7.68
N ASP A 74 29.47 8.13 7.49
CA ASP A 74 28.87 7.53 6.30
C ASP A 74 27.35 7.68 6.28
N ILE A 75 26.77 7.77 5.07
CA ILE A 75 25.31 7.82 4.88
C ILE A 75 24.89 6.58 4.09
N TYR A 76 23.96 5.84 4.65
CA TYR A 76 23.44 4.60 4.08
C TYR A 76 21.96 4.68 3.79
N VAL A 77 21.49 3.93 2.78
CA VAL A 77 20.06 3.72 2.49
C VAL A 77 19.79 2.23 2.45
N ILE A 78 18.89 1.76 3.29
CA ILE A 78 18.46 0.36 3.33
C ILE A 78 16.94 0.27 3.27
N GLY A 79 16.39 -0.85 2.79
CA GLY A 79 14.95 -1.00 2.82
C GLY A 79 14.39 -2.19 2.07
N ALA A 80 13.09 -2.44 2.28
CA ALA A 80 12.36 -3.48 1.58
C ALA A 80 10.87 -3.15 1.46
N GLY A 81 10.26 -3.52 0.34
CA GLY A 81 8.84 -3.33 0.09
C GLY A 81 8.53 -2.91 -1.34
N LYS A 82 7.25 -2.87 -1.69
CA LYS A 82 6.76 -2.59 -3.06
C LYS A 82 7.05 -1.16 -3.58
N THR A 83 7.36 -0.21 -2.69
CA THR A 83 7.50 1.21 -3.07
C THR A 83 8.82 1.83 -2.66
N VAL A 84 9.66 1.07 -1.99
CA VAL A 84 10.92 1.58 -1.42
C VAL A 84 11.86 2.12 -2.49
N GLN A 85 11.76 1.61 -3.72
CA GLN A 85 12.65 2.03 -4.80
C GLN A 85 12.48 3.52 -5.17
N ARG A 86 11.24 4.04 -5.17
CA ARG A 86 10.99 5.46 -5.44
C ARG A 86 11.47 6.38 -4.31
N GLN A 87 11.36 5.95 -3.05
CA GLN A 87 11.97 6.66 -1.92
C GLN A 87 13.49 6.64 -1.99
N ALA A 88 14.06 5.45 -2.23
CA ALA A 88 15.50 5.27 -2.39
C ALA A 88 16.06 6.12 -3.54
N LYS A 89 15.32 6.22 -4.67
CA LYS A 89 15.68 7.08 -5.80
C LYS A 89 15.72 8.56 -5.41
N ALA A 90 14.74 9.02 -4.64
CA ALA A 90 14.71 10.38 -4.13
C ALA A 90 15.92 10.70 -3.25
N LEU A 91 16.32 9.75 -2.38
CA LEU A 91 17.50 9.90 -1.53
C LEU A 91 18.80 9.77 -2.34
N GLU A 92 18.88 8.84 -3.29
CA GLU A 92 20.05 8.70 -4.17
C GLU A 92 20.33 9.98 -4.94
N ASP A 93 19.29 10.61 -5.52
CA ASP A 93 19.40 11.87 -6.25
C ASP A 93 19.73 13.06 -5.34
N LEU A 94 19.19 13.05 -4.11
CA LEU A 94 19.43 14.11 -3.13
C LEU A 94 20.84 14.09 -2.57
N LEU A 95 21.31 12.90 -2.18
CA LEU A 95 22.58 12.72 -1.49
C LEU A 95 23.77 12.70 -2.47
N GLY A 96 23.56 12.25 -3.70
CA GLY A 96 24.59 12.22 -4.73
C GLY A 96 25.85 11.48 -4.26
N ASN A 97 26.97 12.17 -4.22
CA ASN A 97 28.27 11.57 -3.81
C ASN A 97 28.40 11.40 -2.28
N ARG A 98 27.49 11.94 -1.49
CA ARG A 98 27.47 11.73 -0.02
C ARG A 98 26.83 10.39 0.36
N LEU A 99 26.10 9.75 -0.54
CA LEU A 99 25.60 8.39 -0.33
C LEU A 99 26.78 7.42 -0.40
N THR A 100 27.09 6.78 0.72
CA THR A 100 28.20 5.83 0.86
C THR A 100 27.86 4.49 0.25
N ALA A 101 26.72 3.92 0.62
CA ALA A 101 26.21 2.67 0.08
C ALA A 101 24.71 2.51 0.40
N GLY A 102 24.06 1.57 -0.27
CA GLY A 102 22.70 1.21 0.02
C GLY A 102 22.34 -0.17 -0.52
N ALA A 103 21.29 -0.78 0.04
CA ALA A 103 20.70 -2.01 -0.45
C ALA A 103 19.19 -2.00 -0.22
N VAL A 104 18.43 -2.35 -1.25
CA VAL A 104 16.98 -2.50 -1.16
C VAL A 104 16.50 -3.79 -1.78
N THR A 105 15.42 -4.36 -1.20
CA THR A 105 14.73 -5.52 -1.79
C THR A 105 13.37 -5.06 -2.31
N ILE A 106 13.17 -5.24 -3.61
CA ILE A 106 11.94 -4.88 -4.33
C ILE A 106 11.19 -6.12 -4.81
N LYS A 107 9.94 -5.96 -5.24
CA LYS A 107 9.17 -7.03 -5.84
C LYS A 107 9.74 -7.38 -7.22
N ARG A 108 9.86 -8.67 -7.51
CA ARG A 108 10.32 -9.16 -8.82
C ARG A 108 9.48 -8.60 -9.96
N GLY A 109 10.16 -8.19 -11.04
CA GLY A 109 9.54 -7.65 -12.25
C GLY A 109 9.30 -6.14 -12.22
N GLU A 110 9.79 -5.44 -11.21
CA GLU A 110 9.83 -3.97 -11.23
C GLU A 110 11.02 -3.48 -12.07
N GLU A 111 10.83 -2.37 -12.79
CA GLU A 111 11.95 -1.70 -13.48
C GLU A 111 12.94 -1.15 -12.45
N VAL A 112 14.23 -1.43 -12.62
CA VAL A 112 15.28 -0.95 -11.71
C VAL A 112 15.62 0.50 -12.01
N LEU A 113 15.35 1.41 -11.06
CA LEU A 113 15.56 2.85 -11.18
C LEU A 113 16.86 3.35 -10.53
N LEU A 114 17.47 2.54 -9.66
CA LEU A 114 18.61 2.91 -8.83
C LEU A 114 19.94 2.63 -9.53
N LYS A 115 20.95 3.45 -9.27
CA LYS A 115 22.29 3.35 -9.87
C LYS A 115 23.39 3.07 -8.86
N LYS A 116 23.28 3.60 -7.63
CA LYS A 116 24.27 3.47 -6.55
C LYS A 116 23.80 2.53 -5.45
N ILE A 117 22.48 2.45 -5.24
CA ILE A 117 21.87 1.56 -4.25
C ILE A 117 21.67 0.19 -4.90
N GLU A 118 22.21 -0.84 -4.29
CA GLU A 118 22.06 -2.22 -4.77
C GLU A 118 20.63 -2.70 -4.66
N VAL A 119 20.10 -3.28 -5.75
CA VAL A 119 18.72 -3.78 -5.82
C VAL A 119 18.73 -5.30 -5.86
N THR A 120 17.92 -5.92 -5.02
CA THR A 120 17.63 -7.35 -5.09
C THR A 120 16.14 -7.54 -5.33
N GLU A 121 15.77 -8.38 -6.30
CA GLU A 121 14.39 -8.69 -6.63
C GLU A 121 13.94 -9.94 -5.86
N GLY A 122 12.99 -9.78 -4.93
CA GLY A 122 12.42 -10.87 -4.14
C GLY A 122 11.00 -11.25 -4.55
N ALA A 123 10.53 -12.40 -4.05
CA ALA A 123 9.17 -12.86 -4.27
C ALA A 123 8.18 -12.24 -3.29
N HIS A 124 6.94 -12.05 -3.75
CA HIS A 124 5.81 -11.60 -2.97
C HIS A 124 4.53 -12.32 -3.45
N PRO A 125 3.62 -12.83 -2.61
CA PRO A 125 3.53 -12.62 -1.15
C PRO A 125 4.33 -13.62 -0.29
N VAL A 126 4.91 -14.68 -0.85
CA VAL A 126 5.69 -15.67 -0.12
C VAL A 126 7.18 -15.42 -0.38
N PRO A 127 8.03 -15.33 0.67
CA PRO A 127 9.46 -15.03 0.48
C PRO A 127 10.21 -16.16 -0.22
N ASP A 128 11.26 -15.82 -0.94
CA ASP A 128 12.16 -16.75 -1.61
C ASP A 128 13.62 -16.54 -1.19
N GLU A 129 14.53 -17.32 -1.76
CA GLU A 129 15.97 -17.23 -1.52
C GLU A 129 16.53 -15.83 -1.86
N LYS A 130 15.94 -15.16 -2.86
CA LYS A 130 16.35 -13.81 -3.25
C LYS A 130 15.90 -12.78 -2.21
N SER A 131 14.72 -12.95 -1.61
CA SER A 131 14.28 -12.12 -0.47
C SER A 131 15.28 -12.22 0.70
N VAL A 132 15.76 -13.44 0.98
CA VAL A 132 16.78 -13.69 2.02
C VAL A 132 18.14 -13.08 1.64
N GLU A 133 18.57 -13.23 0.39
CA GLU A 133 19.81 -12.64 -0.12
C GLU A 133 19.81 -11.10 0.02
N GLY A 134 18.75 -10.44 -0.45
CA GLY A 134 18.59 -9.00 -0.32
C GLY A 134 18.57 -8.53 1.13
N THR A 135 17.86 -9.26 2.00
CA THR A 135 17.84 -8.94 3.43
C THR A 135 19.20 -9.12 4.11
N ARG A 136 20.02 -10.09 3.69
CA ARG A 136 21.40 -10.23 4.18
C ARG A 136 22.25 -9.02 3.83
N LYS A 137 22.19 -8.54 2.59
CA LYS A 137 22.90 -7.32 2.15
C LYS A 137 22.49 -6.09 2.97
N ILE A 138 21.18 -5.95 3.23
CA ILE A 138 20.65 -4.91 4.11
C ILE A 138 21.23 -5.03 5.54
N ALA A 139 21.20 -6.24 6.10
CA ALA A 139 21.72 -6.51 7.44
C ALA A 139 23.25 -6.31 7.55
N GLU A 140 24.00 -6.56 6.49
CA GLU A 140 25.45 -6.28 6.42
C GLU A 140 25.72 -4.78 6.51
N ILE A 141 24.98 -3.95 5.78
CA ILE A 141 25.08 -2.48 5.88
C ILE A 141 24.69 -2.02 7.29
N ALA A 142 23.60 -2.55 7.84
CA ALA A 142 23.15 -2.22 9.18
C ALA A 142 24.22 -2.49 10.26
N ARG A 143 24.91 -3.64 10.19
CA ARG A 143 25.96 -4.00 11.14
C ARG A 143 27.26 -3.20 10.96
N ARG A 144 27.49 -2.65 9.76
CA ARG A 144 28.67 -1.85 9.44
C ARG A 144 28.54 -0.42 9.95
N ALA A 145 27.31 0.07 10.13
CA ALA A 145 27.05 1.43 10.58
C ALA A 145 27.59 1.66 11.99
N LYS A 146 28.21 2.81 12.22
CA LYS A 146 28.89 3.20 13.48
C LYS A 146 28.41 4.56 13.96
N LYS A 147 28.83 4.94 15.16
CA LYS A 147 28.52 6.25 15.73
C LYS A 147 28.95 7.39 14.80
N GLY A 148 28.02 8.32 14.54
CA GLY A 148 28.21 9.43 13.60
C GLY A 148 27.63 9.16 12.21
N ASP A 149 27.36 7.91 11.85
CA ASP A 149 26.71 7.56 10.60
C ASP A 149 25.20 7.80 10.65
N VAL A 150 24.61 7.96 9.45
CA VAL A 150 23.17 8.11 9.24
C VAL A 150 22.66 6.99 8.35
N VAL A 151 21.63 6.28 8.80
CA VAL A 151 20.99 5.22 8.02
C VAL A 151 19.54 5.59 7.76
N PHE A 152 19.17 5.77 6.50
CA PHE A 152 17.79 5.83 6.07
C PHE A 152 17.25 4.41 5.93
N ALA A 153 16.24 4.08 6.72
CA ALA A 153 15.57 2.78 6.71
C ALA A 153 14.17 2.91 6.09
N LEU A 154 14.00 2.31 4.92
CA LEU A 154 12.81 2.45 4.08
C LEU A 154 11.99 1.16 4.16
N PHE A 155 10.77 1.24 4.68
CA PHE A 155 9.86 0.10 4.72
C PHE A 155 8.49 0.47 4.19
N SER A 156 7.92 -0.41 3.39
CA SER A 156 6.59 -0.22 2.81
C SER A 156 5.79 -1.52 2.81
N SER A 157 4.55 -1.47 2.33
CA SER A 157 3.73 -2.66 2.09
C SER A 157 4.51 -3.72 1.31
N GLY A 158 4.33 -4.99 1.65
CA GLY A 158 5.08 -6.12 1.10
C GLY A 158 6.43 -6.38 1.77
N SER A 159 6.90 -5.53 2.70
CA SER A 159 8.14 -5.77 3.43
C SER A 159 8.11 -7.07 4.24
N SER A 160 6.95 -7.57 4.64
CA SER A 160 6.84 -8.87 5.33
C SER A 160 7.57 -9.98 4.57
N SER A 161 7.37 -10.10 3.26
CA SER A 161 8.01 -11.14 2.43
C SER A 161 9.33 -10.70 1.79
N LEU A 162 9.45 -9.41 1.43
CA LEU A 162 10.65 -8.87 0.78
C LEU A 162 11.81 -8.63 1.76
N PHE A 163 11.51 -8.51 3.06
CA PHE A 163 12.49 -8.37 4.14
C PHE A 163 12.52 -9.63 5.01
N ALA A 164 12.83 -10.77 4.40
CA ALA A 164 12.79 -12.08 5.03
C ALA A 164 14.21 -12.55 5.35
N LEU A 165 14.49 -12.76 6.63
CA LEU A 165 15.69 -13.42 7.12
C LEU A 165 15.33 -14.29 8.31
N PRO A 166 15.26 -15.63 8.14
CA PRO A 166 14.96 -16.52 9.24
C PRO A 166 15.98 -16.38 10.38
N LEU A 167 15.50 -16.52 11.61
CA LEU A 167 16.36 -16.62 12.78
C LEU A 167 17.26 -17.88 12.66
N LYS A 168 18.48 -17.81 13.16
CA LYS A 168 19.42 -18.92 13.07
C LYS A 168 18.85 -20.19 13.72
N GLY A 169 18.78 -21.25 12.93
CA GLY A 169 18.22 -22.55 13.34
C GLY A 169 16.84 -22.84 12.76
N TYR A 170 16.22 -21.87 12.06
CA TYR A 170 14.94 -22.05 11.38
C TYR A 170 15.15 -21.92 9.86
N PRO A 171 14.78 -22.92 9.05
CA PRO A 171 14.94 -22.87 7.61
C PRO A 171 13.90 -21.95 6.95
N LEU A 172 14.20 -21.46 5.73
CA LEU A 172 13.29 -20.62 4.96
C LEU A 172 11.95 -21.32 4.67
N GLU A 173 11.98 -22.63 4.51
CA GLU A 173 10.80 -23.45 4.25
C GLU A 173 9.75 -23.36 5.38
N GLU A 174 10.19 -23.31 6.63
CA GLU A 174 9.29 -23.11 7.77
C GLU A 174 8.71 -21.71 7.79
N MET A 175 9.52 -20.69 7.47
CA MET A 175 9.00 -19.34 7.27
C MET A 175 7.94 -19.32 6.17
N ARG A 176 8.19 -19.95 5.02
CA ARG A 176 7.23 -20.09 3.91
C ARG A 176 5.94 -20.78 4.33
N ALA A 177 6.02 -21.79 5.19
CA ALA A 177 4.84 -22.47 5.70
C ALA A 177 3.92 -21.52 6.47
N VAL A 178 4.46 -20.62 7.29
CA VAL A 178 3.68 -19.59 7.99
C VAL A 178 2.98 -18.64 7.01
N TYR A 179 3.64 -18.23 5.92
CA TYR A 179 3.02 -17.37 4.91
C TYR A 179 1.90 -18.09 4.16
N LYS A 180 2.09 -19.37 3.83
CA LYS A 180 1.04 -20.18 3.19
C LYS A 180 -0.15 -20.37 4.11
N LEU A 181 0.10 -20.58 5.42
CA LEU A 181 -0.93 -20.68 6.44
C LEU A 181 -1.76 -19.39 6.51
N ALA A 182 -1.12 -18.24 6.52
CA ALA A 182 -1.80 -16.95 6.51
C ALA A 182 -2.70 -16.75 5.27
N ILE A 183 -2.24 -17.20 4.10
CA ILE A 183 -3.02 -17.19 2.87
C ILE A 183 -4.21 -18.15 2.96
N GLN A 184 -4.00 -19.36 3.47
CA GLN A 184 -5.02 -20.38 3.65
C GLN A 184 -6.16 -19.91 4.57
N TYR A 185 -5.83 -19.24 5.67
CA TYR A 185 -6.79 -18.70 6.63
C TYR A 185 -7.35 -17.32 6.24
N GLY A 186 -6.79 -16.69 5.21
CA GLY A 186 -7.16 -15.31 4.83
C GLY A 186 -6.77 -14.27 5.90
N ASP A 187 -5.85 -14.62 6.80
CA ASP A 187 -5.44 -13.79 7.94
C ASP A 187 -3.95 -13.46 7.90
N GLN A 188 -3.62 -12.26 7.42
CA GLN A 188 -2.25 -11.75 7.40
C GLN A 188 -1.64 -11.55 8.79
N SER A 189 -2.46 -11.48 9.84
CA SER A 189 -1.96 -11.28 11.21
C SER A 189 -1.11 -12.45 11.68
N ILE A 190 -1.33 -13.65 11.15
CA ILE A 190 -0.53 -14.86 11.43
C ILE A 190 0.95 -14.59 11.14
N ILE A 191 1.25 -13.94 9.99
CA ILE A 191 2.64 -13.62 9.61
C ILE A 191 3.28 -12.73 10.68
N TRP A 192 2.61 -11.67 11.11
CA TRP A 192 3.20 -10.71 12.05
C TRP A 192 3.34 -11.29 13.45
N ARG A 193 2.34 -12.04 13.90
CA ARG A 193 2.35 -12.68 15.23
C ARG A 193 3.45 -13.72 15.34
N VAL A 194 3.67 -14.54 14.30
CA VAL A 194 4.66 -15.61 14.31
C VAL A 194 6.05 -15.08 13.94
N MET A 195 6.18 -14.36 12.81
CA MET A 195 7.49 -13.91 12.32
C MET A 195 8.15 -12.85 13.19
N LYS A 196 7.41 -12.19 14.09
CA LYS A 196 7.97 -11.38 15.16
C LYS A 196 9.08 -12.11 15.92
N TYR A 197 8.89 -13.39 16.20
CA TYR A 197 9.80 -14.19 17.00
C TYR A 197 10.81 -15.00 16.18
N PHE A 198 10.53 -15.27 14.90
CA PHE A 198 11.37 -16.12 14.05
C PHE A 198 12.11 -15.39 12.93
N SER A 199 12.03 -14.08 12.88
CA SER A 199 12.82 -13.25 11.96
C SER A 199 14.03 -12.65 12.66
N ALA A 200 15.19 -12.71 12.01
CA ALA A 200 16.42 -12.12 12.52
C ALA A 200 16.47 -10.58 12.41
N VAL A 201 15.52 -9.96 11.69
CA VAL A 201 15.57 -8.54 11.33
C VAL A 201 14.31 -7.75 11.68
N ASN A 202 13.17 -8.41 11.87
CA ASN A 202 11.90 -7.76 12.19
C ASN A 202 11.80 -7.34 13.67
N SER A 203 10.71 -6.67 14.02
CA SER A 203 10.40 -6.25 15.41
C SER A 203 11.52 -5.45 16.04
N GLY A 204 12.02 -4.47 15.27
CA GLY A 204 13.06 -3.57 15.70
C GLY A 204 14.47 -4.13 15.70
N ARG A 205 14.68 -5.43 15.45
CA ARG A 205 16.04 -6.01 15.42
C ARG A 205 16.95 -5.32 14.41
N ILE A 206 16.43 -4.89 13.26
CA ILE A 206 17.24 -4.16 12.27
C ILE A 206 17.74 -2.82 12.83
N VAL A 207 16.91 -2.10 13.59
CA VAL A 207 17.28 -0.82 14.21
C VAL A 207 18.34 -1.03 15.30
N MET A 208 18.21 -2.13 16.05
CA MET A 208 19.24 -2.53 17.03
C MET A 208 20.57 -2.89 16.37
N MET A 209 20.54 -3.47 15.15
CA MET A 209 21.78 -3.75 14.38
C MET A 209 22.49 -2.48 13.91
N ILE A 210 21.71 -1.42 13.62
CA ILE A 210 22.25 -0.13 13.17
C ILE A 210 22.85 0.67 14.34
N HIS A 211 22.35 0.47 15.57
CA HIS A 211 22.90 1.16 16.75
C HIS A 211 24.43 0.92 16.86
N PRO A 212 25.27 1.94 17.10
CA PRO A 212 24.96 3.29 17.63
C PRO A 212 24.81 4.39 16.54
N ALA A 213 24.65 4.06 15.25
CA ALA A 213 24.35 5.04 14.22
C ALA A 213 22.93 5.62 14.38
N ARG A 214 22.70 6.79 13.77
CA ARG A 214 21.37 7.40 13.70
C ARG A 214 20.51 6.72 12.65
N VAL A 215 19.25 6.42 12.97
CA VAL A 215 18.29 5.82 12.07
C VAL A 215 17.18 6.81 11.73
N VAL A 216 16.95 7.07 10.45
CA VAL A 216 15.82 7.82 9.93
C VAL A 216 14.89 6.83 9.23
N ASN A 217 13.78 6.48 9.86
CA ASN A 217 12.81 5.56 9.29
C ASN A 217 11.82 6.32 8.42
N LEU A 218 11.75 5.96 7.14
CA LEU A 218 10.75 6.47 6.19
C LEU A 218 9.77 5.34 5.86
N LEU A 219 8.63 5.37 6.50
CA LEU A 219 7.64 4.29 6.47
C LEU A 219 6.53 4.62 5.50
N MET A 220 6.10 3.64 4.71
CA MET A 220 4.94 3.79 3.83
C MET A 220 3.93 2.69 4.11
N SER A 221 2.76 3.11 4.55
CA SER A 221 1.68 2.23 4.94
C SER A 221 0.35 2.71 4.42
N ILE A 222 -0.51 1.76 4.05
CA ILE A 222 -1.91 1.97 3.71
C ILE A 222 -2.70 2.43 4.94
N LYS A 223 -2.34 1.92 6.11
CA LYS A 223 -2.97 2.31 7.38
C LYS A 223 -2.54 3.73 7.68
N GLY A 224 -3.49 4.68 7.56
CA GLY A 224 -3.27 6.06 7.99
C GLY A 224 -3.05 6.05 9.49
N TYR A 225 -1.80 6.27 9.91
CA TYR A 225 -1.54 6.58 11.30
C TYR A 225 -1.78 8.07 11.50
N GLU A 226 -2.61 8.39 12.46
CA GLU A 226 -2.58 9.71 13.08
C GLU A 226 -1.16 9.94 13.61
N PRO A 227 -0.58 11.13 13.46
CA PRO A 227 0.71 11.44 14.06
C PRO A 227 0.64 11.10 15.54
N TRP A 228 1.46 10.17 15.99
CA TRP A 228 1.49 9.77 17.40
C TRP A 228 2.04 10.93 18.20
N GLN A 229 1.21 11.53 19.01
CA GLN A 229 1.58 12.65 19.84
C GLN A 229 2.75 12.26 20.78
N GLY A 230 3.99 12.54 20.33
CA GLY A 230 5.19 12.54 21.16
C GLY A 230 5.72 11.18 21.62
N ARG A 231 5.40 10.07 20.94
CA ARG A 231 5.91 8.74 21.34
C ARG A 231 6.38 7.94 20.14
N ILE A 232 7.51 7.24 20.33
CA ILE A 232 7.84 6.09 19.48
C ILE A 232 6.63 5.15 19.53
N PRO A 233 6.10 4.71 18.39
CA PRO A 233 4.90 3.87 18.35
C PRO A 233 5.02 2.67 19.28
N GLU A 234 4.20 2.60 20.32
CA GLU A 234 4.15 1.43 21.18
C GLU A 234 3.42 0.32 20.41
N GLY A 235 4.20 -0.57 19.77
CA GLY A 235 3.69 -1.85 19.32
C GLY A 235 2.86 -1.85 18.04
N GLY A 236 3.53 -1.74 16.91
CA GLY A 236 3.00 -2.23 15.66
C GLY A 236 3.85 -3.38 15.15
N ASP A 237 3.38 -4.60 15.24
CA ASP A 237 4.19 -5.78 14.95
C ASP A 237 4.54 -5.97 13.47
N TRP A 238 4.01 -5.17 12.56
CA TRP A 238 4.07 -5.38 11.12
C TRP A 238 5.07 -4.50 10.35
N ILE A 239 5.63 -3.44 10.96
CA ILE A 239 6.73 -2.68 10.36
C ILE A 239 8.06 -3.20 10.92
N PRO A 240 8.99 -3.66 10.08
CA PRO A 240 10.23 -4.29 10.54
C PRO A 240 11.08 -3.45 11.50
N SER A 241 11.09 -2.14 11.30
CA SER A 241 11.90 -1.20 12.10
C SER A 241 11.21 -0.65 13.34
N TRP A 242 9.93 -0.97 13.56
CA TRP A 242 9.22 -0.50 14.75
C TRP A 242 9.68 -1.20 16.00
N PRO A 243 9.63 -0.50 17.15
CA PRO A 243 9.86 -1.15 18.43
C PRO A 243 8.89 -2.31 18.60
N PRO A 244 9.33 -3.42 19.18
CA PRO A 244 8.42 -4.50 19.53
C PRO A 244 7.40 -3.98 20.53
N GLY A 245 6.14 -4.41 20.40
CA GLY A 245 5.11 -4.11 21.39
C GLY A 245 5.47 -4.67 22.78
N PRO A 246 4.68 -4.36 23.80
CA PRO A 246 4.95 -4.79 25.18
C PRO A 246 4.84 -6.31 25.37
N ARG A 247 4.19 -7.02 24.45
CA ARG A 247 3.99 -8.47 24.53
C ARG A 247 5.30 -9.23 24.38
N ARG A 248 5.60 -10.02 25.39
CA ARG A 248 6.74 -10.91 25.41
C ARG A 248 6.39 -12.26 24.78
N LEU A 249 7.42 -13.05 24.47
CA LEU A 249 7.27 -14.37 23.84
C LEU A 249 6.28 -15.28 24.58
N ALA A 250 6.36 -15.32 25.90
CA ALA A 250 5.50 -16.18 26.73
C ALA A 250 4.01 -15.82 26.58
N ASP A 251 3.68 -14.52 26.70
CA ASP A 251 2.29 -14.06 26.58
C ASP A 251 1.72 -14.35 25.19
N ALA A 252 2.53 -14.06 24.15
CA ALA A 252 2.14 -14.29 22.78
C ALA A 252 1.97 -15.78 22.45
N ALA A 253 2.80 -16.65 23.02
CA ALA A 253 2.69 -18.09 22.83
C ALA A 253 1.36 -18.63 23.42
N GLU A 254 0.99 -18.19 24.62
CA GLU A 254 -0.28 -18.61 25.25
C GLU A 254 -1.50 -18.13 24.45
N GLU A 255 -1.47 -16.92 23.90
CA GLU A 255 -2.53 -16.43 23.01
C GLU A 255 -2.61 -17.25 21.71
N MET A 256 -1.46 -17.53 21.07
CA MET A 256 -1.43 -18.28 19.80
C MET A 256 -1.92 -19.72 19.95
N LYS A 257 -1.77 -20.35 21.13
CA LYS A 257 -2.29 -21.70 21.39
C LYS A 257 -3.82 -21.81 21.25
N THR A 258 -4.54 -20.72 21.36
CA THR A 258 -6.01 -20.72 21.22
C THR A 258 -6.48 -20.57 19.77
N GLU A 259 -5.58 -20.32 18.85
CA GLU A 259 -5.90 -20.08 17.46
C GLU A 259 -6.10 -21.38 16.66
N PRO A 260 -7.02 -21.41 15.70
CA PRO A 260 -7.33 -22.61 14.93
C PRO A 260 -6.13 -23.13 14.11
N TRP A 261 -5.20 -22.25 13.75
CA TRP A 261 -4.00 -22.59 12.96
C TRP A 261 -2.80 -23.03 13.80
N TRP A 262 -2.89 -23.04 15.14
CA TRP A 262 -1.76 -23.36 16.01
C TRP A 262 -1.10 -24.71 15.71
N GLU A 263 -1.90 -25.75 15.55
CA GLU A 263 -1.39 -27.11 15.28
C GLU A 263 -0.76 -27.26 13.89
N GLU A 264 -1.05 -26.34 12.95
CA GLU A 264 -0.50 -26.33 11.61
C GLU A 264 0.82 -25.56 11.51
N LEU A 265 1.25 -24.88 12.57
CA LEU A 265 2.57 -24.26 12.61
C LEU A 265 3.68 -25.30 12.48
N PRO A 266 4.82 -24.97 11.84
CA PRO A 266 6.00 -25.83 11.83
C PRO A 266 6.37 -26.29 13.25
N TRP A 267 6.63 -27.58 13.40
CA TRP A 267 6.87 -28.19 14.70
C TRP A 267 7.98 -27.51 15.51
N SER A 268 9.07 -27.12 14.83
CA SER A 268 10.21 -26.47 15.49
C SER A 268 9.81 -25.09 16.06
N MET A 269 9.02 -24.31 15.30
CA MET A 269 8.52 -22.99 15.72
C MET A 269 7.53 -23.14 16.89
N ARG A 270 6.58 -24.08 16.77
CA ARG A 270 5.63 -24.36 17.85
C ARG A 270 6.35 -24.78 19.14
N THR A 271 7.32 -25.72 19.05
CA THR A 271 8.11 -26.16 20.20
C THR A 271 8.88 -25.01 20.84
N ALA A 272 9.44 -24.08 20.03
CA ALA A 272 10.17 -22.95 20.57
C ALA A 272 9.25 -21.96 21.30
N LEU A 273 8.04 -21.75 20.77
CA LEU A 273 7.01 -20.93 21.43
C LEU A 273 6.59 -21.55 22.76
N GLU A 274 6.30 -22.85 22.80
CA GLU A 274 5.90 -23.61 24.01
C GLU A 274 6.96 -23.58 25.10
N ARG A 275 8.24 -23.64 24.72
CA ARG A 275 9.38 -23.61 25.63
C ARG A 275 9.86 -22.22 25.98
N HIS A 276 9.26 -21.20 25.40
CA HIS A 276 9.67 -19.80 25.53
C HIS A 276 11.18 -19.61 25.23
N ASP A 277 11.65 -20.19 24.10
CA ASP A 277 13.08 -20.16 23.76
C ASP A 277 13.62 -18.72 23.74
N PRO A 278 14.57 -18.36 24.65
CA PRO A 278 15.08 -17.00 24.75
C PRO A 278 15.70 -16.47 23.45
N LYS A 279 16.13 -17.35 22.54
CA LYS A 279 16.66 -16.96 21.23
C LYS A 279 15.61 -16.33 20.33
N CYS A 280 14.34 -16.66 20.55
CA CYS A 280 13.21 -16.11 19.79
C CYS A 280 12.72 -14.78 20.36
N GLU A 281 13.09 -14.41 21.59
CA GLU A 281 12.61 -13.19 22.23
C GLU A 281 12.98 -11.94 21.46
N VAL A 282 12.11 -10.95 21.47
CA VAL A 282 12.32 -9.64 20.82
C VAL A 282 13.08 -8.68 21.73
N PRO A 283 13.76 -7.64 21.18
CA PRO A 283 14.36 -6.57 21.99
C PRO A 283 13.35 -5.97 22.96
N SER A 284 13.81 -5.48 24.10
CA SER A 284 12.92 -4.79 25.03
C SER A 284 12.70 -3.32 24.59
N LEU A 285 11.61 -2.70 25.05
CA LEU A 285 11.38 -1.26 24.86
C LEU A 285 12.48 -0.42 25.50
N GLU A 286 13.10 -0.90 26.59
CA GLU A 286 14.22 -0.21 27.24
C GLU A 286 15.46 -0.20 26.35
N ASP A 287 15.77 -1.31 25.68
CA ASP A 287 16.86 -1.36 24.69
C ASP A 287 16.63 -0.33 23.58
N PHE A 288 15.39 -0.18 23.14
CA PHE A 288 15.00 0.78 22.11
C PHE A 288 15.18 2.24 22.53
N ARG A 289 15.01 2.59 23.80
CA ARG A 289 15.23 3.96 24.31
C ARG A 289 16.67 4.47 24.15
N ARG A 290 17.63 3.56 23.92
CA ARG A 290 19.03 3.90 23.69
C ARG A 290 19.35 4.19 22.23
N VAL A 291 18.42 3.89 21.32
CA VAL A 291 18.62 4.04 19.89
C VAL A 291 18.21 5.46 19.46
N GLN A 292 19.04 6.10 18.64
CA GLN A 292 18.71 7.37 18.00
C GLN A 292 17.91 7.08 16.73
N ALA A 293 16.60 7.01 16.84
CA ALA A 293 15.70 6.71 15.73
C ALA A 293 14.56 7.72 15.65
N SER A 294 14.31 8.22 14.44
CA SER A 294 13.12 8.98 14.10
C SER A 294 12.24 8.20 13.13
N TYR A 295 10.94 8.51 13.12
CA TYR A 295 9.94 7.80 12.33
C TYR A 295 9.08 8.80 11.56
N TRP A 296 9.03 8.64 10.25
CA TRP A 296 8.36 9.53 9.32
C TRP A 296 7.50 8.74 8.35
N GLN A 297 6.34 9.30 8.00
CA GLN A 297 5.45 8.75 6.98
C GLN A 297 5.31 9.75 5.83
N PRO A 298 6.18 9.68 4.80
CA PRO A 298 6.16 10.61 3.67
C PRO A 298 4.83 10.64 2.93
N VAL A 299 4.09 9.52 2.97
CA VAL A 299 2.82 9.32 2.26
C VAL A 299 1.81 8.60 3.14
N ASN A 300 0.57 9.06 3.12
CA ASN A 300 -0.58 8.38 3.70
C ASN A 300 -1.81 8.46 2.78
N ASN A 301 -2.78 7.58 2.99
CA ASN A 301 -3.99 7.52 2.17
C ASN A 301 -4.90 8.76 2.33
N ARG A 302 -4.86 9.43 3.47
CA ARG A 302 -5.62 10.66 3.69
C ARG A 302 -5.22 11.75 2.70
N ARG A 303 -3.92 11.93 2.44
CA ARG A 303 -3.40 12.87 1.44
C ARG A 303 -3.90 12.56 0.03
N MET A 304 -4.01 11.27 -0.33
CA MET A 304 -4.56 10.83 -1.61
C MET A 304 -6.01 11.32 -1.78
N MET A 305 -6.83 11.14 -0.76
CA MET A 305 -8.23 11.56 -0.79
C MET A 305 -8.40 13.08 -0.75
N GLU A 306 -7.56 13.80 -0.01
CA GLU A 306 -7.57 15.27 0.01
C GLU A 306 -7.25 15.85 -1.37
N ALA A 307 -6.28 15.27 -2.07
CA ALA A 307 -5.96 15.69 -3.45
C ALA A 307 -7.10 15.35 -4.42
N ALA A 308 -7.70 14.18 -4.27
CA ALA A 308 -8.88 13.79 -5.05
C ALA A 308 -10.05 14.75 -4.78
N ARG A 309 -10.30 15.13 -3.52
CA ARG A 309 -11.31 16.12 -3.13
C ARG A 309 -11.04 17.48 -3.79
N ALA A 310 -9.82 17.98 -3.65
CA ALA A 310 -9.46 19.28 -4.25
C ALA A 310 -9.68 19.27 -5.77
N LYS A 311 -9.32 18.16 -6.45
CA LYS A 311 -9.56 18.03 -7.89
C LYS A 311 -11.06 17.95 -8.22
N ALA A 312 -11.87 17.29 -7.41
CA ALA A 312 -13.32 17.28 -7.60
C ALA A 312 -13.91 18.72 -7.48
N GLU A 313 -13.44 19.50 -6.50
CA GLU A 313 -13.83 20.90 -6.31
C GLU A 313 -13.41 21.79 -7.49
N GLU A 314 -12.20 21.60 -8.03
CA GLU A 314 -11.76 22.28 -9.26
C GLU A 314 -12.66 21.95 -10.47
N CYS A 315 -13.20 20.73 -10.52
CA CYS A 315 -14.14 20.27 -11.54
C CYS A 315 -15.59 20.74 -11.29
N GLY A 316 -15.85 21.46 -10.19
CA GLY A 316 -17.16 22.03 -9.86
C GLY A 316 -18.06 21.09 -9.05
N PHE A 317 -17.53 20.05 -8.43
CA PHE A 317 -18.24 19.13 -7.55
C PHE A 317 -17.88 19.39 -6.10
N HIS A 318 -18.86 19.34 -5.21
CA HIS A 318 -18.58 19.32 -3.78
C HIS A 318 -17.89 18.01 -3.39
N GLY A 319 -16.62 18.09 -3.01
CA GLY A 319 -15.82 16.91 -2.64
C GLY A 319 -16.08 16.47 -1.20
N VAL A 320 -16.59 15.25 -1.00
CA VAL A 320 -16.88 14.66 0.32
C VAL A 320 -16.04 13.42 0.54
N ILE A 321 -15.17 13.45 1.53
CA ILE A 321 -14.42 12.27 1.98
C ILE A 321 -15.27 11.51 2.99
N LEU A 322 -15.77 10.33 2.59
CA LEU A 322 -16.58 9.46 3.46
C LEU A 322 -15.75 8.72 4.51
N GLY A 323 -14.52 8.36 4.17
CA GLY A 323 -13.62 7.67 5.08
C GLY A 323 -12.38 7.12 4.37
N ASN A 324 -11.38 6.79 5.17
CA ASN A 324 -10.08 6.24 4.71
C ASN A 324 -9.84 4.79 5.15
N TRP A 325 -10.86 4.15 5.71
CA TRP A 325 -10.76 2.83 6.34
C TRP A 325 -11.88 1.89 5.90
N MET A 326 -12.17 1.83 4.59
CA MET A 326 -13.18 0.92 4.06
C MET A 326 -12.53 -0.46 3.83
N MET A 327 -12.77 -1.39 4.77
CA MET A 327 -12.14 -2.71 4.85
C MET A 327 -13.20 -3.83 4.78
N VAL A 328 -14.28 -3.61 4.04
CA VAL A 328 -15.38 -4.55 3.84
C VAL A 328 -15.29 -5.22 2.49
N GLU A 329 -16.17 -6.19 2.21
CA GLU A 329 -16.29 -6.79 0.89
C GLU A 329 -16.64 -5.75 -0.18
N SER A 330 -16.05 -5.88 -1.36
CA SER A 330 -16.15 -4.89 -2.43
C SER A 330 -17.57 -4.71 -2.96
N SER A 331 -18.36 -5.78 -3.04
CA SER A 331 -19.77 -5.73 -3.43
C SER A 331 -20.63 -5.00 -2.40
N ASP A 332 -20.42 -5.26 -1.11
CA ASP A 332 -21.12 -4.57 -0.03
C ASP A 332 -20.79 -3.08 0.00
N ALA A 333 -19.52 -2.74 -0.19
CA ALA A 333 -19.09 -1.35 -0.31
C ALA A 333 -19.80 -0.63 -1.47
N ALA A 334 -19.93 -1.28 -2.62
CA ALA A 334 -20.65 -0.74 -3.78
C ALA A 334 -22.12 -0.50 -3.47
N GLU A 335 -22.81 -1.46 -2.85
CA GLU A 335 -24.21 -1.33 -2.44
C GLU A 335 -24.45 -0.10 -1.55
N VAL A 336 -23.62 0.05 -0.51
CA VAL A 336 -23.73 1.19 0.43
C VAL A 336 -23.47 2.51 -0.28
N MET A 337 -22.42 2.61 -1.08
CA MET A 337 -22.06 3.86 -1.75
C MET A 337 -23.10 4.27 -2.81
N ILE A 338 -23.67 3.29 -3.54
CA ILE A 338 -24.74 3.57 -4.51
C ILE A 338 -26.05 3.92 -3.80
N GLY A 339 -26.35 3.32 -2.66
CA GLY A 339 -27.48 3.71 -1.81
C GLY A 339 -27.40 5.18 -1.39
N ILE A 340 -26.22 5.63 -0.93
CA ILE A 340 -25.97 7.04 -0.60
C ILE A 340 -26.11 7.94 -1.85
N ALA A 341 -25.55 7.51 -2.99
CA ALA A 341 -25.63 8.28 -4.23
C ALA A 341 -27.08 8.48 -4.70
N ARG A 342 -27.92 7.45 -4.56
CA ARG A 342 -29.35 7.52 -4.86
C ARG A 342 -30.07 8.52 -3.97
N GLU A 343 -29.76 8.51 -2.67
CA GLU A 343 -30.37 9.44 -1.71
C GLU A 343 -29.98 10.89 -2.03
N CYS A 344 -28.70 11.13 -2.37
CA CYS A 344 -28.24 12.43 -2.84
C CYS A 344 -28.99 12.91 -4.08
N LEU A 345 -29.19 12.03 -5.07
CA LEU A 345 -29.88 12.40 -6.32
C LEU A 345 -31.36 12.72 -6.13
N ARG A 346 -32.06 11.94 -5.30
CA ARG A 346 -33.52 12.01 -5.17
C ARG A 346 -33.98 13.01 -4.13
N HIS A 347 -33.22 13.16 -3.08
CA HIS A 347 -33.63 13.92 -1.89
C HIS A 347 -32.65 15.03 -1.51
N GLU A 348 -31.55 15.19 -2.24
CA GLU A 348 -30.45 16.13 -1.93
C GLU A 348 -29.85 15.92 -0.54
N THR A 349 -29.96 14.70 0.01
CA THR A 349 -29.45 14.27 1.32
C THR A 349 -28.61 12.99 1.19
N PRO A 350 -27.64 12.75 2.06
CA PRO A 350 -27.05 13.67 3.03
C PRO A 350 -26.23 14.80 2.38
N PHE A 351 -25.97 14.72 1.06
CA PHE A 351 -25.19 15.72 0.32
C PHE A 351 -25.93 16.17 -0.94
N LYS A 352 -25.90 17.48 -1.16
CA LYS A 352 -26.56 18.07 -2.32
C LYS A 352 -25.66 17.98 -3.58
N PRO A 353 -26.17 17.42 -4.71
CA PRO A 353 -25.45 17.45 -5.98
C PRO A 353 -25.25 18.88 -6.53
N PRO A 354 -24.17 19.14 -7.31
CA PRO A 354 -23.19 18.15 -7.77
C PRO A 354 -22.20 17.79 -6.66
N VAL A 355 -22.03 16.50 -6.39
CA VAL A 355 -21.15 15.99 -5.32
C VAL A 355 -20.29 14.84 -5.81
N ALA A 356 -19.05 14.76 -5.32
CA ALA A 356 -18.14 13.65 -5.50
C ALA A 356 -17.90 12.97 -4.14
N LEU A 357 -18.38 11.74 -3.97
CA LEU A 357 -18.13 10.94 -2.79
C LEU A 357 -16.78 10.22 -2.97
N ILE A 358 -15.88 10.42 -2.03
CA ILE A 358 -14.51 9.92 -2.08
C ILE A 358 -14.26 9.03 -0.88
N SER A 359 -13.67 7.85 -1.11
CA SER A 359 -13.28 6.96 -0.03
C SER A 359 -11.98 6.23 -0.32
N GLY A 360 -11.29 5.84 0.75
CA GLY A 360 -10.07 5.04 0.72
C GLY A 360 -10.20 3.78 1.57
N GLY A 361 -9.11 3.05 1.74
CA GLY A 361 -9.03 1.80 2.49
C GLY A 361 -8.51 0.66 1.62
N GLU A 362 -8.82 -0.57 2.00
CA GLU A 362 -8.46 -1.77 1.25
C GLU A 362 -9.61 -2.78 1.39
N MET A 363 -10.49 -2.82 0.38
CA MET A 363 -11.61 -3.77 0.33
C MET A 363 -11.12 -5.21 0.20
N THR A 364 -12.00 -6.17 0.41
CA THR A 364 -11.73 -7.60 0.29
C THR A 364 -12.64 -8.25 -0.75
N VAL A 365 -12.22 -9.41 -1.25
CA VAL A 365 -13.03 -10.31 -2.10
C VAL A 365 -12.83 -11.73 -1.59
N PRO A 366 -13.87 -12.37 -1.05
CA PRO A 366 -13.80 -13.76 -0.63
C PRO A 366 -13.91 -14.69 -1.85
N VAL A 367 -12.79 -15.06 -2.45
CA VAL A 367 -12.72 -15.77 -3.74
C VAL A 367 -13.33 -17.18 -3.69
N GLY A 368 -13.30 -17.88 -2.56
CA GLY A 368 -13.84 -19.24 -2.43
C GLY A 368 -13.23 -20.20 -3.43
N THR A 369 -14.09 -20.86 -4.22
CA THR A 369 -13.71 -21.81 -5.27
C THR A 369 -13.74 -21.22 -6.69
N ALA A 370 -13.95 -19.92 -6.81
CA ALA A 370 -14.01 -19.25 -8.11
C ALA A 370 -12.65 -19.29 -8.83
N THR A 371 -12.70 -19.31 -10.16
CA THR A 371 -11.53 -19.43 -11.02
C THR A 371 -11.30 -18.22 -11.91
N GLY A 372 -12.15 -17.20 -11.79
CA GLY A 372 -12.06 -15.98 -12.57
C GLY A 372 -10.84 -15.12 -12.21
N ILE A 373 -10.59 -14.12 -13.04
CA ILE A 373 -9.51 -13.16 -12.89
C ILE A 373 -10.11 -11.79 -12.62
N GLY A 374 -9.81 -11.23 -11.46
CA GLY A 374 -10.37 -9.97 -11.05
C GLY A 374 -9.63 -9.34 -9.88
N GLY A 375 -10.25 -8.31 -9.31
CA GLY A 375 -9.77 -7.61 -8.14
C GLY A 375 -10.88 -6.78 -7.49
N ARG A 376 -10.64 -6.36 -6.25
CA ARG A 376 -11.62 -5.69 -5.39
C ARG A 376 -12.14 -4.37 -5.98
N ASN A 377 -11.29 -3.59 -6.61
CA ASN A 377 -11.68 -2.33 -7.23
C ASN A 377 -12.48 -2.55 -8.52
N GLN A 378 -12.15 -3.60 -9.27
CA GLN A 378 -12.84 -4.02 -10.45
C GLN A 378 -14.25 -4.53 -10.13
N GLU A 379 -14.40 -5.36 -9.10
CA GLU A 379 -15.70 -5.86 -8.65
C GLU A 379 -16.58 -4.75 -8.08
N PHE A 380 -15.99 -3.84 -7.30
CA PHE A 380 -16.68 -2.66 -6.80
C PHE A 380 -17.36 -1.88 -7.95
N VAL A 381 -16.61 -1.54 -9.00
CA VAL A 381 -17.18 -0.74 -10.09
C VAL A 381 -18.22 -1.53 -10.90
N LEU A 382 -18.03 -2.82 -11.16
CA LEU A 382 -19.00 -3.63 -11.91
C LEU A 382 -20.30 -3.84 -11.12
N THR A 383 -20.21 -4.12 -9.81
CA THR A 383 -21.38 -4.19 -8.93
C THR A 383 -22.12 -2.87 -8.92
N ALA A 384 -21.40 -1.77 -8.80
CA ALA A 384 -21.98 -0.44 -8.84
C ALA A 384 -22.68 -0.15 -10.20
N ALA A 385 -22.09 -0.54 -11.33
CA ALA A 385 -22.71 -0.39 -12.64
C ALA A 385 -24.05 -1.12 -12.77
N MET A 386 -24.16 -2.34 -12.23
CA MET A 386 -25.43 -3.06 -12.16
C MET A 386 -26.48 -2.29 -11.36
N ARG A 387 -26.10 -1.81 -10.17
CA ARG A 387 -27.02 -1.08 -9.28
C ARG A 387 -27.49 0.26 -9.86
N ILE A 388 -26.61 1.02 -10.50
CA ILE A 388 -26.98 2.25 -11.21
C ILE A 388 -28.02 1.96 -12.29
N SER A 389 -27.82 0.92 -13.06
CA SER A 389 -28.74 0.54 -14.14
C SER A 389 -30.09 0.09 -13.62
N GLU A 390 -30.15 -0.73 -12.55
CA GLU A 390 -31.39 -1.17 -11.89
C GLU A 390 -32.18 0.01 -11.34
N MET A 391 -31.52 1.07 -10.90
CA MET A 391 -32.17 2.30 -10.42
C MET A 391 -32.64 3.22 -11.55
N GLY A 392 -32.26 2.93 -12.83
CA GLY A 392 -32.56 3.79 -13.96
C GLY A 392 -31.80 5.11 -14.00
N GLU A 393 -30.74 5.25 -13.20
CA GLU A 393 -29.95 6.49 -13.10
C GLU A 393 -28.85 6.52 -14.17
N LYS A 394 -28.78 7.62 -14.92
CA LYS A 394 -27.86 7.72 -16.06
C LYS A 394 -26.62 8.60 -15.83
N GLY A 395 -26.67 9.47 -14.82
CA GLY A 395 -25.66 10.52 -14.65
C GLY A 395 -24.55 10.16 -13.64
N ILE A 396 -24.64 9.06 -12.93
CA ILE A 396 -23.60 8.64 -11.98
C ILE A 396 -22.43 8.02 -12.73
N VAL A 397 -21.21 8.46 -12.40
CA VAL A 397 -19.97 7.88 -12.90
C VAL A 397 -19.09 7.46 -11.73
N ILE A 398 -18.51 6.27 -11.80
CA ILE A 398 -17.76 5.67 -10.72
C ILE A 398 -16.38 5.26 -11.21
N GLY A 399 -15.37 5.55 -10.38
CA GLY A 399 -14.03 5.03 -10.55
C GLY A 399 -13.50 4.46 -9.25
N SER A 400 -12.77 3.35 -9.35
CA SER A 400 -12.05 2.75 -8.23
C SER A 400 -10.74 2.16 -8.71
N VAL A 401 -9.65 2.44 -7.98
CA VAL A 401 -8.31 1.95 -8.33
C VAL A 401 -7.49 1.60 -7.08
N ASP A 402 -6.69 0.55 -7.20
CA ASP A 402 -5.57 0.30 -6.29
C ASP A 402 -4.39 1.20 -6.71
N SER A 403 -3.83 1.91 -5.75
CA SER A 403 -2.74 2.85 -5.99
C SER A 403 -1.44 2.20 -6.47
N ASP A 404 -1.19 0.92 -6.15
CA ASP A 404 0.03 0.21 -6.58
C ASP A 404 -0.04 -0.27 -8.03
N GLY A 405 -1.22 -0.20 -8.64
CA GLY A 405 -1.45 -0.56 -10.04
C GLY A 405 -1.76 -2.03 -10.27
N THR A 406 -1.92 -2.82 -9.20
CA THR A 406 -2.17 -4.26 -9.27
C THR A 406 -3.40 -4.62 -8.44
N ASP A 407 -4.57 -4.64 -9.06
CA ASP A 407 -5.82 -5.00 -8.40
C ASP A 407 -6.13 -6.48 -8.59
N GLY A 408 -5.90 -7.27 -7.54
CA GLY A 408 -6.09 -8.70 -7.46
C GLY A 408 -4.89 -9.56 -7.87
N PRO A 409 -4.74 -10.75 -7.27
CA PRO A 409 -3.59 -11.64 -7.49
C PRO A 409 -3.65 -12.39 -8.82
N GLY A 410 -4.85 -12.61 -9.38
CA GLY A 410 -5.05 -13.41 -10.60
C GLY A 410 -4.44 -12.79 -11.85
N THR A 411 -4.48 -11.47 -11.98
CA THR A 411 -3.90 -10.75 -13.12
C THR A 411 -2.38 -10.87 -13.21
N GLN A 412 -1.70 -11.04 -12.07
CA GLN A 412 -0.25 -11.27 -12.04
C GLN A 412 0.13 -12.66 -12.58
N LEU A 413 -0.74 -13.64 -12.40
CA LEU A 413 -0.52 -15.01 -12.88
C LEU A 413 -0.76 -15.14 -14.39
N VAL A 414 -1.63 -14.29 -14.96
CA VAL A 414 -2.05 -14.34 -16.37
C VAL A 414 -1.29 -13.36 -17.25
N SER A 415 -0.72 -12.30 -16.68
CA SER A 415 0.07 -11.28 -17.40
C SER A 415 1.52 -11.70 -17.69
N GLY A 416 1.78 -12.99 -17.79
CA GLY A 416 3.06 -13.51 -18.25
C GLY A 416 3.36 -13.12 -19.72
N PRO A 417 4.59 -13.30 -20.19
CA PRO A 417 4.93 -13.09 -21.59
C PRO A 417 3.99 -13.89 -22.50
N GLY A 418 3.19 -13.19 -23.33
CA GLY A 418 2.21 -13.79 -24.21
C GLY A 418 0.74 -13.71 -23.75
N SER A 419 0.45 -13.20 -22.55
CA SER A 419 -0.92 -12.92 -22.13
C SER A 419 -1.45 -11.66 -22.81
N ALA A 420 -2.66 -11.75 -23.38
CA ALA A 420 -3.39 -10.62 -23.95
C ALA A 420 -4.01 -9.72 -22.84
N LEU A 421 -4.17 -10.24 -21.63
CA LEU A 421 -4.77 -9.52 -20.51
C LEU A 421 -3.70 -8.72 -19.75
N ARG A 422 -3.96 -7.42 -19.58
CA ARG A 422 -3.14 -6.55 -18.74
C ARG A 422 -3.61 -6.61 -17.29
N THR A 423 -2.68 -6.50 -16.36
CA THR A 423 -3.02 -6.27 -14.97
C THR A 423 -3.67 -4.89 -14.84
N LEU A 424 -4.90 -4.84 -14.34
CA LEU A 424 -5.65 -3.62 -14.12
C LEU A 424 -5.43 -3.09 -12.71
N ALA A 425 -5.46 -1.78 -12.56
CA ALA A 425 -5.50 -1.11 -11.27
C ALA A 425 -6.93 -1.00 -10.72
N GLY A 426 -7.94 -1.18 -11.56
CA GLY A 426 -9.35 -1.04 -11.22
C GLY A 426 -10.18 -0.73 -12.47
N GLY A 427 -11.22 0.11 -12.32
CA GLY A 427 -12.10 0.45 -13.43
C GLY A 427 -12.80 1.80 -13.30
N VAL A 428 -13.39 2.25 -14.44
CA VAL A 428 -14.31 3.40 -14.52
C VAL A 428 -15.57 2.99 -15.25
N VAL A 429 -16.73 3.17 -14.64
CA VAL A 429 -18.05 2.76 -15.14
C VAL A 429 -19.09 3.87 -15.01
N ASP A 430 -20.21 3.72 -15.69
CA ASP A 430 -21.34 4.65 -15.67
C ASP A 430 -22.68 3.93 -15.95
N GLY A 431 -23.76 4.70 -16.03
CA GLY A 431 -25.11 4.16 -16.25
C GLY A 431 -25.33 3.45 -17.60
N LYS A 432 -24.35 3.46 -18.54
CA LYS A 432 -24.42 2.72 -19.80
C LYS A 432 -23.69 1.37 -19.75
N THR A 433 -22.82 1.18 -18.78
CA THR A 433 -21.89 0.04 -18.69
C THR A 433 -22.61 -1.31 -18.72
N LEU A 434 -23.75 -1.47 -18.03
CA LEU A 434 -24.51 -2.72 -18.06
C LEU A 434 -25.10 -3.01 -19.46
N ALA A 435 -25.67 -1.99 -20.11
CA ALA A 435 -26.23 -2.14 -21.46
C ALA A 435 -25.15 -2.47 -22.49
N ASP A 436 -23.96 -1.87 -22.36
CA ASP A 436 -22.81 -2.18 -23.24
C ASP A 436 -22.32 -3.61 -23.02
N ALA A 437 -22.30 -4.12 -21.78
CA ALA A 437 -21.97 -5.51 -21.48
C ALA A 437 -22.98 -6.48 -22.11
N GLN A 438 -24.27 -6.21 -21.94
CA GLN A 438 -25.35 -7.01 -22.51
C GLN A 438 -25.30 -7.07 -24.05
N ALA A 439 -24.98 -5.92 -24.68
CA ALA A 439 -24.82 -5.85 -26.15
C ALA A 439 -23.63 -6.69 -26.65
N MET A 440 -22.63 -6.94 -25.79
CA MET A 440 -21.49 -7.83 -26.05
C MET A 440 -21.77 -9.29 -25.67
N GLY A 441 -22.98 -9.61 -25.16
CA GLY A 441 -23.32 -10.95 -24.68
C GLY A 441 -22.70 -11.30 -23.32
N ILE A 442 -22.25 -10.29 -22.53
CA ILE A 442 -21.63 -10.47 -21.21
C ILE A 442 -22.72 -10.34 -20.15
N ASP A 443 -22.91 -11.39 -19.34
CA ASP A 443 -23.74 -11.36 -18.14
C ASP A 443 -22.88 -10.98 -16.92
N LEU A 444 -23.00 -9.72 -16.48
CA LEU A 444 -22.22 -9.22 -15.33
C LEU A 444 -22.49 -10.01 -14.04
N GLY A 445 -23.72 -10.51 -13.84
CA GLY A 445 -24.06 -11.29 -12.66
C GLY A 445 -23.35 -12.65 -12.62
N VAL A 446 -23.18 -13.29 -13.77
CA VAL A 446 -22.43 -14.54 -13.90
C VAL A 446 -20.93 -14.30 -13.70
N GLU A 447 -20.39 -13.27 -14.35
CA GLU A 447 -18.98 -12.94 -14.28
C GLU A 447 -18.54 -12.52 -12.85
N LEU A 448 -19.35 -11.72 -12.16
CA LEU A 448 -19.08 -11.33 -10.77
C LEU A 448 -19.13 -12.52 -9.81
N LYS A 449 -20.06 -13.48 -9.99
CA LYS A 449 -20.09 -14.71 -9.18
C LYS A 449 -18.85 -15.57 -9.35
N ASN A 450 -18.19 -15.50 -10.51
CA ASN A 450 -16.93 -16.19 -10.77
C ASN A 450 -15.70 -15.30 -10.51
N HIS A 451 -15.86 -14.10 -9.96
CA HIS A 451 -14.79 -13.12 -9.74
C HIS A 451 -13.97 -12.83 -11.01
N ASN A 452 -14.64 -12.75 -12.18
CA ASN A 452 -14.00 -12.63 -13.49
C ASN A 452 -14.09 -11.19 -14.06
N SER A 453 -13.78 -10.19 -13.23
CA SER A 453 -13.96 -8.77 -13.56
C SER A 453 -12.94 -8.23 -14.56
N THR A 454 -11.71 -8.77 -14.61
CA THR A 454 -10.65 -8.28 -15.51
C THR A 454 -11.00 -8.45 -17.00
N PRO A 455 -11.40 -9.64 -17.50
CA PRO A 455 -11.80 -9.79 -18.91
C PRO A 455 -13.00 -8.92 -19.27
N VAL A 456 -13.96 -8.77 -18.35
CA VAL A 456 -15.13 -7.92 -18.53
C VAL A 456 -14.73 -6.46 -18.76
N LEU A 457 -13.97 -5.87 -17.82
CA LEU A 457 -13.53 -4.48 -17.93
C LEU A 457 -12.62 -4.23 -19.13
N ALA A 458 -11.79 -5.21 -19.49
CA ALA A 458 -10.96 -5.13 -20.70
C ALA A 458 -11.82 -5.09 -21.98
N SER A 459 -12.82 -5.96 -22.09
CA SER A 459 -13.77 -6.00 -23.23
C SER A 459 -14.56 -4.70 -23.35
N LEU A 460 -15.01 -4.13 -22.22
CA LEU A 460 -15.75 -2.88 -22.12
C LEU A 460 -14.85 -1.64 -22.29
N LYS A 461 -13.54 -1.78 -22.42
CA LYS A 461 -12.58 -0.66 -22.42
C LYS A 461 -12.73 0.26 -21.20
N SER A 462 -13.17 -0.31 -20.10
CA SER A 462 -13.46 0.40 -18.83
C SER A 462 -12.43 0.11 -17.73
N GLY A 463 -11.49 -0.79 -17.98
CA GLY A 463 -10.41 -1.13 -17.06
C GLY A 463 -9.32 -0.06 -17.01
N VAL A 464 -8.93 0.35 -15.83
CA VAL A 464 -7.83 1.32 -15.61
C VAL A 464 -6.49 0.60 -15.62
N TYR A 465 -5.60 1.02 -16.51
CA TYR A 465 -4.24 0.50 -16.61
C TYR A 465 -3.21 1.56 -16.24
N THR A 466 -2.43 1.27 -15.22
CA THR A 466 -1.31 2.12 -14.77
C THR A 466 0.04 1.42 -14.94
N GLY A 467 0.05 0.10 -15.02
CA GLY A 467 1.22 -0.71 -14.73
C GLY A 467 1.60 -0.58 -13.26
N ASN A 468 2.73 -1.15 -12.88
CA ASN A 468 3.25 -0.99 -11.53
C ASN A 468 3.62 0.48 -11.29
N THR A 469 3.00 1.12 -10.31
CA THR A 469 3.17 2.56 -10.04
C THR A 469 4.31 2.85 -9.09
N GLY A 470 4.70 1.89 -8.25
CA GLY A 470 5.58 2.12 -7.11
C GLY A 470 4.98 3.04 -6.05
N ILE A 471 3.65 3.17 -6.00
CA ILE A 471 2.88 3.96 -5.03
C ILE A 471 2.17 2.98 -4.09
N VAL A 472 2.00 3.35 -2.82
CA VAL A 472 1.15 2.65 -1.85
C VAL A 472 0.35 3.68 -1.06
N GLY A 473 -0.93 3.75 -1.37
CA GLY A 473 -1.93 4.58 -0.69
C GLY A 473 -3.22 3.80 -0.41
N GLY A 474 -3.28 2.51 -0.77
CA GLY A 474 -4.50 1.71 -0.78
C GLY A 474 -5.41 2.03 -1.96
N ASP A 475 -6.68 1.75 -1.81
CA ASP A 475 -7.68 2.03 -2.82
C ASP A 475 -8.11 3.50 -2.80
N LEU A 476 -8.43 4.03 -3.97
CA LEU A 476 -9.11 5.31 -4.14
C LEU A 476 -10.40 5.09 -4.93
N ARG A 477 -11.52 5.45 -4.34
CA ARG A 477 -12.86 5.35 -4.93
C ARG A 477 -13.49 6.72 -5.05
N VAL A 478 -14.17 6.92 -6.17
CA VAL A 478 -14.88 8.16 -6.51
C VAL A 478 -16.25 7.81 -7.08
N VAL A 479 -17.32 8.34 -6.48
CA VAL A 479 -18.67 8.32 -7.03
C VAL A 479 -19.07 9.74 -7.35
N LEU A 480 -19.17 10.03 -8.64
CA LEU A 480 -19.51 11.35 -9.16
C LEU A 480 -21.03 11.43 -9.39
N ILE A 481 -21.68 12.38 -8.74
CA ILE A 481 -23.13 12.55 -8.75
C ILE A 481 -23.44 13.97 -9.27
N PRO A 482 -23.79 14.13 -10.56
CA PRO A 482 -24.16 15.45 -11.11
C PRO A 482 -25.57 15.84 -10.66
N ASN A 483 -25.90 17.12 -10.72
CA ASN A 483 -27.31 17.54 -10.69
C ASN A 483 -27.91 17.53 -12.10
N SER A 484 -29.24 17.57 -12.19
CA SER A 484 -29.97 17.54 -13.46
C SER A 484 -29.64 18.73 -14.40
N ASN A 485 -29.10 19.82 -13.87
CA ASN A 485 -28.82 21.08 -14.58
C ASN A 485 -27.30 21.42 -14.62
N PHE A 486 -26.44 20.48 -14.25
CA PHE A 486 -25.02 20.77 -14.09
C PHE A 486 -24.32 21.02 -15.43
N GLN A 487 -24.07 22.31 -15.70
CA GLN A 487 -23.14 22.74 -16.77
C GLN A 487 -21.77 22.98 -16.14
N ILE A 488 -20.80 22.13 -16.47
CA ILE A 488 -19.42 22.33 -16.00
C ILE A 488 -18.87 23.61 -16.64
N PRO A 489 -18.19 24.50 -15.88
CA PRO A 489 -17.48 25.61 -16.45
C PRO A 489 -16.50 25.14 -17.52
N ASN A 490 -16.44 25.85 -18.65
CA ASN A 490 -15.38 25.59 -19.63
C ASN A 490 -14.02 25.80 -18.94
N PRO A 491 -13.05 24.91 -19.13
CA PRO A 491 -11.71 25.14 -18.62
C PRO A 491 -11.18 26.45 -19.27
N LYS A 492 -10.74 27.38 -18.42
CA LYS A 492 -10.03 28.59 -18.85
C LYS A 492 -8.66 28.24 -19.38
#